data_45c64e6ef76d28ea7d6d03ff59493417
#
_entry.id   45c64e6ef76d28ea7d6d03ff59493417
#
_cell.length_a   1.000
_cell.length_b   1.000
_cell.length_c   1.000
_cell.angle_alpha   90.00
_cell.angle_beta   90.00
_cell.angle_gamma   90.00
#
_symmetry.space_group_name_H-M   'P 1'
#
loop_
_entity.id
_entity.type
_entity.pdbx_description
1 polymer ?
#
loop_
_entity_poly.entity_id
_entity_poly.type
_entity_poly.pdbx_seq_one_letter_code
_entity_poly.pdbx_strand_id
1 'polypeptide(L)'
;MKNNKFACKPLAVALLALSSASANAAITIYDDAEVATVSVDASFNTFYTTTSVDNGPNGDRDQSRVKMGFLPNWLGMNFSKQVGDMKVGGRSSFWVSINDSNSGVTSTGIDVRQFYATLDADWGQVLIGKDFTLFNRNNIFLDEVLLGYGNVNDTLGLVDGQGVSFGNIGSGYTYPFPASQIRYTSPTFGGGFKVAVAAVDPSPVNGAADREESAPRFEGEVTYSGTFDNASVTAWVGFLSQSSEAEMGDVDSTGTSYGLKVGFGGLSLHASGYTGEGIGILLGPTEAALGLAPVTMYDPTTYNELDSEGYILQASYKLDANRFVLSYGENEIEDSDYIGHEGMQAAWFYGYNSNVTFAVEYSTSEFSGILGQEEAQTLAVGAIVNF
;
A
#
# COMPACT_ATOMS: atom_id res chain seq x y z
N MET A 1 2.45 -22.85 49.84
CA MET A 1 2.36 -22.87 48.38
C MET A 1 1.65 -21.60 47.93
N LYS A 2 2.40 -20.61 47.48
CA LYS A 2 1.84 -19.33 47.00
C LYS A 2 1.64 -19.45 45.48
N ASN A 3 0.39 -19.41 45.04
CA ASN A 3 0.03 -19.34 43.61
C ASN A 3 0.35 -17.94 43.08
N ASN A 4 1.42 -17.81 42.33
CA ASN A 4 1.66 -16.63 41.49
C ASN A 4 0.78 -16.74 40.26
N LYS A 5 -0.31 -15.98 40.25
CA LYS A 5 -1.06 -15.69 39.02
C LYS A 5 -0.27 -14.65 38.24
N PHE A 6 0.34 -15.06 37.13
CA PHE A 6 0.85 -14.14 36.11
C PHE A 6 -0.35 -13.43 35.49
N ALA A 7 -0.56 -12.18 35.85
CA ALA A 7 -1.49 -11.29 35.15
C ALA A 7 -0.79 -10.77 33.89
N CYS A 8 -1.06 -11.40 32.77
CA CYS A 8 -0.75 -10.79 31.47
C CYS A 8 -1.62 -9.53 31.31
N LYS A 9 -1.00 -8.37 31.40
CA LYS A 9 -1.67 -7.14 30.98
C LYS A 9 -1.80 -7.20 29.45
N PRO A 10 -2.99 -7.06 28.87
CA PRO A 10 -3.12 -6.93 27.43
C PRO A 10 -2.51 -5.60 27.02
N LEU A 11 -1.34 -5.65 26.39
CA LEU A 11 -0.81 -4.52 25.62
C LEU A 11 -1.70 -4.45 24.39
N ALA A 12 -2.58 -3.45 24.34
CA ALA A 12 -3.35 -3.15 23.16
C ALA A 12 -2.38 -2.69 22.05
N VAL A 13 -1.92 -3.63 21.23
CA VAL A 13 -1.22 -3.33 19.99
C VAL A 13 -2.29 -2.88 19.01
N ALA A 14 -2.52 -1.58 18.97
CA ALA A 14 -3.31 -0.97 17.92
C ALA A 14 -2.55 -1.17 16.60
N LEU A 15 -3.01 -2.07 15.74
CA LEU A 15 -2.62 -2.12 14.34
C LEU A 15 -3.21 -0.89 13.62
N LEU A 16 -2.56 0.24 13.81
CA LEU A 16 -2.70 1.42 12.96
C LEU A 16 -1.59 1.31 11.93
N ALA A 17 -1.85 0.63 10.83
CA ALA A 17 -0.86 0.25 9.84
C ALA A 17 -0.24 1.40 9.03
N LEU A 18 -0.70 2.62 9.15
CA LEU A 18 0.02 3.82 8.68
C LEU A 18 0.62 4.61 9.83
N SER A 19 0.39 4.20 11.08
CA SER A 19 0.77 4.97 12.25
C SER A 19 2.10 4.53 12.89
N SER A 20 2.74 3.45 12.44
CA SER A 20 4.01 3.04 13.07
C SER A 20 5.20 3.97 12.74
N ALA A 21 5.11 4.76 11.66
CA ALA A 21 6.08 5.83 11.40
C ALA A 21 5.63 7.21 11.92
N SER A 22 4.32 7.41 12.18
CA SER A 22 3.76 8.71 12.55
C SER A 22 2.93 8.71 13.84
N ALA A 23 2.81 7.58 14.56
CA ALA A 23 2.03 7.50 15.80
C ALA A 23 2.51 8.42 16.94
N ASN A 24 3.68 9.03 16.80
CA ASN A 24 4.23 9.99 17.77
C ASN A 24 4.14 11.44 17.31
N ALA A 25 3.56 11.73 16.15
CA ALA A 25 3.60 13.05 15.55
C ALA A 25 2.24 13.74 15.45
N ALA A 26 1.11 13.05 15.65
CA ALA A 26 -0.21 13.69 15.59
C ALA A 26 -0.36 14.78 16.65
N ILE A 27 -0.67 16.00 16.22
CA ILE A 27 -0.90 17.14 17.08
C ILE A 27 -2.35 17.10 17.56
N THR A 28 -2.56 16.90 18.85
CA THR A 28 -3.89 17.01 19.44
C THR A 28 -4.27 18.49 19.50
N ILE A 29 -5.30 18.89 18.78
CA ILE A 29 -5.81 20.26 18.73
C ILE A 29 -7.00 20.49 19.66
N TYR A 30 -7.71 19.43 20.03
CA TYR A 30 -8.79 19.47 20.98
C TYR A 30 -8.89 18.11 21.70
N ASP A 31 -9.01 18.15 23.02
CA ASP A 31 -9.15 16.96 23.85
C ASP A 31 -10.09 17.25 25.02
N ASP A 32 -11.32 16.77 24.91
CA ASP A 32 -12.35 16.83 25.93
C ASP A 32 -13.08 15.50 25.95
N ALA A 33 -12.89 14.74 27.01
CA ALA A 33 -13.44 13.37 27.14
C ALA A 33 -14.98 13.32 27.03
N GLU A 34 -15.68 14.40 27.38
CA GLU A 34 -17.16 14.49 27.29
C GLU A 34 -17.62 14.92 25.89
N VAL A 35 -16.79 15.67 25.17
CA VAL A 35 -17.13 16.25 23.87
C VAL A 35 -16.52 15.45 22.73
N ALA A 36 -15.21 15.50 22.55
CA ALA A 36 -14.47 14.76 21.51
C ALA A 36 -12.96 14.95 21.64
N THR A 37 -12.18 14.08 21.01
CA THR A 37 -10.76 14.30 20.73
C THR A 37 -10.57 14.57 19.25
N VAL A 38 -9.83 15.61 18.89
CA VAL A 38 -9.47 15.94 17.50
C VAL A 38 -7.96 16.10 17.41
N SER A 39 -7.35 15.42 16.44
CA SER A 39 -5.94 15.54 16.16
C SER A 39 -5.66 15.70 14.67
N VAL A 40 -4.51 16.28 14.35
CA VAL A 40 -4.02 16.50 12.99
C VAL A 40 -2.67 15.83 12.84
N ASP A 41 -2.45 15.15 11.73
CA ASP A 41 -1.15 14.63 11.32
C ASP A 41 -0.82 15.09 9.90
N ALA A 42 0.46 15.15 9.57
CA ALA A 42 0.91 15.48 8.23
C ALA A 42 2.23 14.77 7.91
N SER A 43 2.46 14.48 6.65
CA SER A 43 3.74 14.01 6.15
C SER A 43 4.13 14.80 4.91
N PHE A 44 5.37 15.25 4.88
CA PHE A 44 5.99 15.94 3.76
C PHE A 44 7.27 15.24 3.41
N ASN A 45 7.45 14.89 2.15
CA ASN A 45 8.70 14.31 1.69
C ASN A 45 9.08 14.89 0.32
N THR A 46 10.38 14.91 0.07
CA THR A 46 10.93 15.35 -1.21
C THR A 46 12.29 14.69 -1.39
N PHE A 47 12.55 14.22 -2.61
CA PHE A 47 13.79 13.58 -3.01
C PHE A 47 14.38 14.28 -4.23
N TYR A 48 15.68 14.48 -4.25
CA TYR A 48 16.44 14.66 -5.46
C TYR A 48 16.78 13.29 -6.03
N THR A 49 16.49 13.07 -7.30
CA THR A 49 16.71 11.80 -7.98
C THR A 49 17.55 11.99 -9.22
N THR A 50 18.31 10.96 -9.55
CA THR A 50 18.93 10.79 -10.86
C THR A 50 18.62 9.39 -11.33
N THR A 51 18.03 9.27 -12.51
CA THR A 51 17.57 8.02 -13.11
C THR A 51 18.21 7.86 -14.47
N SER A 52 18.83 6.73 -14.74
CA SER A 52 19.23 6.27 -16.06
C SER A 52 18.17 5.31 -16.56
N VAL A 53 17.73 5.48 -17.80
CA VAL A 53 16.75 4.63 -18.48
C VAL A 53 17.37 4.09 -19.75
N ASP A 54 17.35 2.78 -19.91
CA ASP A 54 17.77 2.07 -21.10
C ASP A 54 16.56 1.34 -21.70
N ASN A 55 16.41 1.43 -23.03
CA ASN A 55 15.33 0.80 -23.81
C ASN A 55 13.90 1.25 -23.43
N GLY A 56 13.75 2.37 -22.73
CA GLY A 56 12.42 2.90 -22.40
C GLY A 56 11.63 3.42 -23.60
N PRO A 57 10.30 3.54 -23.52
CA PRO A 57 9.45 4.04 -24.60
C PRO A 57 9.79 5.46 -25.03
N ASN A 58 10.45 6.25 -24.18
CA ASN A 58 10.96 7.58 -24.52
C ASN A 58 12.46 7.59 -24.90
N GLY A 59 13.05 6.41 -25.11
CA GLY A 59 14.46 6.19 -25.47
C GLY A 59 15.42 6.25 -24.28
N ASP A 60 16.67 5.88 -24.55
CA ASP A 60 17.73 5.90 -23.56
C ASP A 60 18.05 7.32 -23.12
N ARG A 61 18.10 7.55 -21.82
CA ARG A 61 18.38 8.88 -21.26
C ARG A 61 18.70 8.88 -19.77
N ASP A 62 19.38 9.94 -19.36
CA ASP A 62 19.55 10.29 -17.96
C ASP A 62 18.61 11.44 -17.56
N GLN A 63 17.93 11.29 -16.42
CA GLN A 63 17.02 12.29 -15.90
C GLN A 63 17.32 12.63 -14.45
N SER A 64 17.38 13.94 -14.14
CA SER A 64 17.45 14.45 -12.78
C SER A 64 16.18 15.18 -12.44
N ARG A 65 15.57 14.86 -11.28
CA ARG A 65 14.30 15.41 -10.85
C ARG A 65 14.33 15.76 -9.35
N VAL A 66 13.39 16.62 -8.96
CA VAL A 66 13.01 16.81 -7.56
C VAL A 66 11.55 16.41 -7.43
N LYS A 67 11.28 15.30 -6.75
CA LYS A 67 9.96 14.67 -6.69
C LYS A 67 9.65 14.18 -5.28
N MET A 68 8.39 13.95 -5.00
CA MET A 68 8.01 13.19 -3.81
C MET A 68 8.39 11.72 -3.96
N GLY A 69 8.53 11.04 -2.83
CA GLY A 69 8.77 9.60 -2.77
C GLY A 69 7.51 8.77 -2.97
N PHE A 70 7.62 7.49 -2.65
CA PHE A 70 6.57 6.50 -2.79
C PHE A 70 5.28 6.88 -2.04
N LEU A 71 5.38 7.27 -0.77
CA LEU A 71 4.24 7.84 -0.06
C LEU A 71 4.02 9.29 -0.49
N PRO A 72 2.86 9.63 -1.05
CA PRO A 72 2.52 11.03 -1.32
C PRO A 72 2.50 11.87 -0.04
N ASN A 73 2.66 13.18 -0.19
CA ASN A 73 2.46 14.12 0.90
C ASN A 73 1.00 14.15 1.33
N TRP A 74 0.72 14.26 2.62
CA TRP A 74 -0.66 14.33 3.11
C TRP A 74 -0.82 15.24 4.30
N LEU A 75 -2.07 15.68 4.50
CA LEU A 75 -2.61 16.26 5.72
C LEU A 75 -3.80 15.41 6.17
N GLY A 76 -3.81 14.95 7.42
CA GLY A 76 -4.85 14.12 8.01
C GLY A 76 -5.51 14.77 9.22
N MET A 77 -6.80 14.51 9.42
CA MET A 77 -7.56 14.87 10.61
C MET A 77 -8.21 13.64 11.19
N ASN A 78 -8.09 13.44 12.49
CA ASN A 78 -8.69 12.32 13.20
C ASN A 78 -9.68 12.83 14.24
N PHE A 79 -10.78 12.11 14.39
CA PHE A 79 -11.86 12.42 15.31
C PHE A 79 -12.18 11.19 16.15
N SER A 80 -12.44 11.37 17.43
CA SER A 80 -12.99 10.30 18.26
C SER A 80 -13.84 10.83 19.40
N LYS A 81 -14.87 10.08 19.77
CA LYS A 81 -15.77 10.38 20.90
C LYS A 81 -16.27 9.08 21.52
N GLN A 82 -16.30 9.02 22.84
CA GLN A 82 -16.98 7.95 23.56
C GLN A 82 -18.49 8.25 23.62
N VAL A 83 -19.31 7.28 23.22
CA VAL A 83 -20.79 7.38 23.24
C VAL A 83 -21.33 6.11 23.90
N GLY A 84 -21.63 6.17 25.18
CA GLY A 84 -21.96 4.97 25.95
C GLY A 84 -20.82 3.98 25.95
N ASP A 85 -21.09 2.74 25.59
CA ASP A 85 -20.10 1.66 25.52
C ASP A 85 -19.37 1.61 24.18
N MET A 86 -19.65 2.55 23.26
CA MET A 86 -19.09 2.57 21.91
C MET A 86 -18.22 3.81 21.70
N LYS A 87 -17.05 3.64 21.08
CA LYS A 87 -16.24 4.73 20.57
C LYS A 87 -16.61 4.99 19.11
N VAL A 88 -17.06 6.19 18.82
CA VAL A 88 -17.23 6.69 17.45
C VAL A 88 -15.96 7.40 17.04
N GLY A 89 -15.39 7.02 15.91
CA GLY A 89 -14.17 7.60 15.37
C GLY A 89 -14.33 8.00 13.91
N GLY A 90 -13.30 8.59 13.35
CA GLY A 90 -13.23 8.91 11.93
C GLY A 90 -11.92 9.54 11.54
N ARG A 91 -11.62 9.49 10.25
CA ARG A 91 -10.45 10.12 9.64
C ARG A 91 -10.81 10.76 8.32
N SER A 92 -10.25 11.95 8.08
CA SER A 92 -10.20 12.57 6.77
C SER A 92 -8.74 12.80 6.41
N SER A 93 -8.28 12.40 5.23
CA SER A 93 -6.94 12.69 4.76
C SER A 93 -6.93 13.18 3.32
N PHE A 94 -6.11 14.20 3.09
CA PHE A 94 -5.94 14.89 1.82
C PHE A 94 -4.53 14.64 1.35
N TRP A 95 -4.38 13.97 0.22
CA TRP A 95 -3.10 13.54 -0.34
C TRP A 95 -2.79 14.42 -1.56
N VAL A 96 -1.54 14.84 -1.68
CA VAL A 96 -1.11 15.80 -2.69
C VAL A 96 0.19 15.35 -3.33
N SER A 97 0.24 15.30 -4.67
CA SER A 97 1.50 15.22 -5.39
C SER A 97 2.11 16.61 -5.50
N ILE A 98 3.42 16.72 -5.23
CA ILE A 98 4.20 17.94 -5.46
C ILE A 98 4.99 17.88 -6.77
N ASN A 99 4.86 16.78 -7.54
CA ASN A 99 5.60 16.60 -8.78
C ASN A 99 5.08 17.54 -9.85
N ASP A 100 5.97 18.33 -10.44
CA ASP A 100 5.62 19.28 -11.48
C ASP A 100 5.42 18.58 -12.83
N SER A 101 4.53 19.14 -13.64
CA SER A 101 4.39 18.73 -15.03
C SER A 101 5.53 19.27 -15.87
N ASN A 102 5.76 18.67 -17.07
CA ASN A 102 6.73 19.18 -18.04
C ASN A 102 6.38 20.58 -18.58
N SER A 103 5.15 21.04 -18.39
CA SER A 103 4.71 22.41 -18.71
C SER A 103 4.99 23.42 -17.59
N GLY A 104 5.61 23.00 -16.49
CA GLY A 104 5.91 23.87 -15.35
C GLY A 104 4.71 24.21 -14.47
N VAL A 105 3.58 23.55 -14.65
CA VAL A 105 2.36 23.73 -13.85
C VAL A 105 1.92 22.41 -13.25
N THR A 106 1.79 22.35 -11.94
CA THR A 106 1.21 21.20 -11.25
C THR A 106 -0.28 21.14 -11.51
N SER A 107 -0.74 20.08 -12.18
CA SER A 107 -2.17 19.87 -12.49
C SER A 107 -2.84 18.85 -11.58
N THR A 108 -2.12 18.31 -10.59
CA THR A 108 -2.65 17.34 -9.65
C THR A 108 -3.61 18.01 -8.67
N GLY A 109 -4.80 17.44 -8.55
CA GLY A 109 -5.78 17.82 -7.53
C GLY A 109 -5.44 17.25 -6.16
N ILE A 110 -6.30 17.55 -5.19
CA ILE A 110 -6.28 16.87 -3.89
C ILE A 110 -6.93 15.51 -4.07
N ASP A 111 -6.20 14.44 -3.74
CA ASP A 111 -6.72 13.09 -3.69
C ASP A 111 -7.19 12.76 -2.27
N VAL A 112 -8.50 12.49 -2.13
CA VAL A 112 -9.09 12.12 -0.85
C VAL A 112 -9.04 10.59 -0.73
N ARG A 113 -7.99 10.07 -0.10
CA ARG A 113 -7.80 8.61 0.06
C ARG A 113 -8.52 8.04 1.26
N GLN A 114 -8.73 8.83 2.30
CA GLN A 114 -9.42 8.41 3.50
C GLN A 114 -10.49 9.45 3.88
N PHE A 115 -11.72 8.99 3.96
CA PHE A 115 -12.85 9.77 4.49
C PHE A 115 -13.88 8.77 5.03
N TYR A 116 -13.72 8.41 6.29
CA TYR A 116 -14.52 7.36 6.91
C TYR A 116 -14.86 7.66 8.35
N ALA A 117 -15.90 6.96 8.85
CA ALA A 117 -16.21 6.86 10.27
C ALA A 117 -16.02 5.43 10.77
N THR A 118 -15.77 5.27 12.06
CA THR A 118 -15.71 3.97 12.75
C THR A 118 -16.66 3.92 13.93
N LEU A 119 -17.17 2.72 14.19
CA LEU A 119 -17.90 2.34 15.37
C LEU A 119 -17.14 1.20 16.04
N ASP A 120 -16.55 1.48 17.20
CA ASP A 120 -15.70 0.54 17.93
C ASP A 120 -16.38 0.14 19.24
N ALA A 121 -16.53 -1.17 19.49
CA ALA A 121 -17.06 -1.72 20.74
C ALA A 121 -16.45 -3.11 21.02
N ASP A 122 -16.88 -3.77 22.09
CA ASP A 122 -16.40 -5.09 22.49
C ASP A 122 -16.58 -6.17 21.40
N TRP A 123 -17.57 -5.98 20.54
CA TRP A 123 -17.81 -6.88 19.41
C TRP A 123 -16.89 -6.64 18.20
N GLY A 124 -16.05 -5.61 18.20
CA GLY A 124 -15.14 -5.25 17.13
C GLY A 124 -15.38 -3.84 16.59
N GLN A 125 -14.98 -3.61 15.34
CA GLN A 125 -15.06 -2.33 14.66
C GLN A 125 -15.84 -2.46 13.35
N VAL A 126 -16.76 -1.53 13.11
CA VAL A 126 -17.32 -1.28 11.76
C VAL A 126 -16.76 0.03 11.24
N LEU A 127 -16.23 0.01 10.03
CA LEU A 127 -15.83 1.20 9.27
C LEU A 127 -16.83 1.41 8.13
N ILE A 128 -17.23 2.66 7.92
CA ILE A 128 -18.08 3.10 6.80
C ILE A 128 -17.44 4.31 6.12
N GLY A 129 -17.27 4.26 4.82
CA GLY A 129 -16.70 5.35 4.02
C GLY A 129 -15.52 4.89 3.15
N LYS A 130 -14.67 5.84 2.76
CA LYS A 130 -13.53 5.59 1.88
C LYS A 130 -12.27 5.34 2.69
N ASP A 131 -11.62 4.20 2.47
CA ASP A 131 -10.32 3.81 3.04
C ASP A 131 -9.60 2.83 2.12
N PHE A 132 -8.33 2.58 2.36
CA PHE A 132 -7.60 1.49 1.71
C PHE A 132 -8.30 0.16 1.92
N THR A 133 -8.42 -0.61 0.84
CA THR A 133 -9.09 -1.91 0.85
C THR A 133 -8.25 -2.99 1.54
N LEU A 134 -8.75 -4.22 1.72
CA LEU A 134 -8.04 -5.24 2.50
C LEU A 134 -7.02 -6.02 1.66
N PHE A 135 -7.34 -6.31 0.39
CA PHE A 135 -6.48 -7.12 -0.48
C PHE A 135 -5.13 -6.43 -0.71
N ASN A 136 -4.04 -7.11 -0.44
CA ASN A 136 -2.65 -6.61 -0.47
C ASN A 136 -2.34 -5.43 0.48
N ARG A 137 -3.27 -5.08 1.39
CA ARG A 137 -3.06 -3.97 2.33
C ARG A 137 -1.84 -4.17 3.23
N ASN A 138 -1.68 -5.36 3.80
CA ASN A 138 -0.53 -5.66 4.64
C ASN A 138 0.77 -5.81 3.83
N ASN A 139 0.70 -6.22 2.57
CA ASN A 139 1.87 -6.30 1.69
C ASN A 139 2.52 -4.91 1.55
N ILE A 140 1.72 -3.86 1.29
CA ILE A 140 2.23 -2.49 1.16
C ILE A 140 2.53 -1.83 2.52
N PHE A 141 1.65 -1.97 3.53
CA PHE A 141 1.85 -1.24 4.79
C PHE A 141 2.96 -1.79 5.67
N LEU A 142 3.39 -3.02 5.42
CA LEU A 142 4.54 -3.63 6.09
C LEU A 142 5.81 -3.60 5.24
N ASP A 143 5.74 -3.03 4.04
CA ASP A 143 6.88 -2.81 3.16
C ASP A 143 7.96 -1.97 3.87
N GLU A 144 9.19 -2.49 3.91
CA GLU A 144 10.31 -1.89 4.62
C GLU A 144 10.87 -0.64 3.92
N VAL A 145 10.58 -0.45 2.62
CA VAL A 145 10.98 0.74 1.85
C VAL A 145 9.83 1.73 1.64
N LEU A 146 8.69 1.54 2.30
CA LEU A 146 7.50 2.38 2.16
C LEU A 146 7.77 3.90 2.31
N LEU A 147 8.74 4.30 3.15
CA LEU A 147 9.13 5.69 3.35
C LEU A 147 10.17 6.19 2.33
N GLY A 148 10.63 5.33 1.43
CA GLY A 148 11.65 5.64 0.44
C GLY A 148 11.09 6.31 -0.81
N TYR A 149 11.94 6.33 -1.82
CA TYR A 149 11.56 6.83 -3.14
C TYR A 149 10.86 5.73 -3.96
N GLY A 150 11.44 4.52 -3.99
CA GLY A 150 10.90 3.36 -4.69
C GLY A 150 11.29 3.26 -6.17
N ASN A 151 10.85 2.18 -6.80
CA ASN A 151 11.11 1.91 -8.21
C ASN A 151 10.36 2.89 -9.12
N VAL A 152 10.99 3.25 -10.23
CA VAL A 152 10.38 4.02 -11.32
C VAL A 152 10.80 3.43 -12.65
N ASN A 153 9.93 3.57 -13.65
CA ASN A 153 10.18 3.21 -15.03
C ASN A 153 9.40 4.13 -16.00
N ASP A 154 9.79 4.13 -17.24
CA ASP A 154 9.15 4.95 -18.28
C ASP A 154 7.88 4.32 -18.85
N THR A 155 7.82 3.00 -18.87
CA THR A 155 6.65 2.24 -19.36
C THR A 155 5.39 2.63 -18.59
N LEU A 156 5.50 2.84 -17.27
CA LEU A 156 4.41 3.34 -16.44
C LEU A 156 4.41 4.88 -16.29
N GLY A 157 5.28 5.59 -17.01
CA GLY A 157 5.34 7.06 -16.99
C GLY A 157 5.82 7.65 -15.65
N LEU A 158 6.64 6.94 -14.90
CA LEU A 158 7.01 7.32 -13.52
C LEU A 158 8.29 8.16 -13.44
N VAL A 159 9.13 8.16 -14.47
CA VAL A 159 10.43 8.85 -14.48
C VAL A 159 10.24 10.36 -14.55
N ASP A 160 9.44 10.83 -15.50
CA ASP A 160 9.30 12.24 -15.84
C ASP A 160 8.01 12.89 -15.31
N GLY A 161 8.01 14.22 -15.33
CA GLY A 161 6.84 15.08 -15.13
C GLY A 161 6.11 14.77 -13.84
N GLN A 162 4.80 14.58 -13.91
CA GLN A 162 3.91 14.33 -12.79
C GLN A 162 3.89 12.87 -12.32
N GLY A 163 4.53 11.95 -13.06
CA GLY A 163 4.66 10.57 -12.64
C GLY A 163 5.16 10.46 -11.19
N VAL A 164 4.54 9.60 -10.41
CA VAL A 164 4.92 9.33 -9.02
C VAL A 164 5.59 7.96 -8.96
N SER A 165 6.51 7.78 -8.01
CA SER A 165 7.03 6.45 -7.76
C SER A 165 5.91 5.52 -7.29
N PHE A 166 5.95 4.27 -7.70
CA PHE A 166 5.03 3.22 -7.24
C PHE A 166 5.64 2.31 -6.18
N GLY A 167 6.90 2.51 -5.80
CA GLY A 167 7.58 1.64 -4.85
C GLY A 167 7.64 0.21 -5.38
N ASN A 168 7.12 -0.73 -4.62
CA ASN A 168 6.95 -2.13 -5.03
C ASN A 168 5.54 -2.44 -5.59
N ILE A 169 4.69 -1.42 -5.78
CA ILE A 169 3.40 -1.61 -6.47
C ILE A 169 3.70 -1.95 -7.93
N GLY A 170 3.12 -3.05 -8.41
CA GLY A 170 3.35 -3.55 -9.75
C GLY A 170 4.66 -4.29 -9.95
N SER A 171 5.55 -4.36 -8.93
CA SER A 171 6.77 -5.17 -8.91
C SER A 171 6.90 -6.03 -7.67
N GLY A 172 5.80 -6.41 -7.03
CA GLY A 172 5.80 -7.24 -5.82
C GLY A 172 4.40 -7.43 -5.23
N TYR A 173 3.52 -6.48 -5.40
CA TYR A 173 2.12 -6.53 -4.99
C TYR A 173 1.26 -5.55 -5.80
N THR A 174 -0.05 -5.81 -5.84
CA THR A 174 -1.03 -4.86 -6.39
C THR A 174 -1.34 -3.76 -5.36
N TYR A 175 -2.00 -2.70 -5.77
CA TYR A 175 -2.33 -1.58 -4.90
C TYR A 175 -3.72 -1.73 -4.25
N PRO A 176 -3.86 -1.64 -2.93
CA PRO A 176 -5.15 -1.63 -2.24
C PRO A 176 -5.83 -0.27 -2.39
N PHE A 177 -6.34 0.03 -3.58
CA PHE A 177 -6.93 1.34 -3.89
C PHE A 177 -7.92 1.79 -2.85
N PRO A 178 -7.85 3.05 -2.38
CA PRO A 178 -8.87 3.60 -1.51
C PRO A 178 -10.24 3.61 -2.21
N ALA A 179 -11.19 2.90 -1.64
CA ALA A 179 -12.55 2.75 -2.18
C ALA A 179 -13.60 2.93 -1.08
N SER A 180 -14.82 3.27 -1.49
CA SER A 180 -15.99 3.28 -0.61
C SER A 180 -16.26 1.85 -0.14
N GLN A 181 -16.45 1.67 1.17
CA GLN A 181 -16.59 0.35 1.74
C GLN A 181 -17.37 0.35 3.04
N ILE A 182 -17.92 -0.81 3.36
CA ILE A 182 -18.39 -1.19 4.69
C ILE A 182 -17.51 -2.35 5.12
N ARG A 183 -16.72 -2.17 6.19
CA ARG A 183 -15.75 -3.15 6.68
C ARG A 183 -16.03 -3.47 8.13
N TYR A 184 -16.08 -4.75 8.46
CA TYR A 184 -16.06 -5.24 9.83
C TYR A 184 -14.68 -5.80 10.15
N THR A 185 -14.18 -5.49 11.35
CA THR A 185 -12.94 -6.07 11.91
C THR A 185 -13.24 -6.62 13.30
N SER A 186 -12.94 -7.89 13.53
CA SER A 186 -13.15 -8.56 14.82
C SER A 186 -12.27 -7.97 15.93
N PRO A 187 -12.63 -8.15 17.20
CA PRO A 187 -11.69 -8.04 18.30
C PRO A 187 -10.52 -9.02 18.10
N THR A 188 -9.40 -8.78 18.81
CA THR A 188 -8.31 -9.76 18.83
C THR A 188 -8.73 -10.98 19.65
N PHE A 189 -8.58 -12.18 19.09
CA PHE A 189 -8.90 -13.45 19.74
C PHE A 189 -7.75 -14.45 19.58
N GLY A 190 -7.83 -15.60 20.26
CA GLY A 190 -6.87 -16.71 20.09
C GLY A 190 -5.40 -16.34 20.26
N GLY A 191 -5.11 -15.29 21.06
CA GLY A 191 -3.74 -14.88 21.34
C GLY A 191 -3.05 -14.05 20.27
N GLY A 192 -3.80 -13.46 19.31
CA GLY A 192 -3.22 -12.55 18.33
C GLY A 192 -3.94 -12.49 16.98
N PHE A 193 -4.98 -13.29 16.78
CA PHE A 193 -5.74 -13.32 15.54
C PHE A 193 -6.76 -12.19 15.44
N LYS A 194 -6.95 -11.66 14.24
CA LYS A 194 -8.05 -10.80 13.82
C LYS A 194 -8.58 -11.26 12.47
N VAL A 195 -9.86 -11.03 12.24
CA VAL A 195 -10.52 -11.24 10.95
C VAL A 195 -11.14 -9.92 10.52
N ALA A 196 -10.96 -9.54 9.27
CA ALA A 196 -11.65 -8.43 8.65
C ALA A 196 -12.38 -8.91 7.39
N VAL A 197 -13.57 -8.36 7.14
CA VAL A 197 -14.34 -8.58 5.90
C VAL A 197 -14.92 -7.26 5.44
N ALA A 198 -14.98 -7.05 4.13
CA ALA A 198 -15.45 -5.81 3.54
C ALA A 198 -16.32 -6.06 2.30
N ALA A 199 -17.38 -5.27 2.18
CA ALA A 199 -18.05 -5.01 0.93
C ALA A 199 -17.54 -3.67 0.41
N VAL A 200 -16.93 -3.70 -0.76
CA VAL A 200 -16.20 -2.60 -1.38
C VAL A 200 -16.88 -2.22 -2.68
N ASP A 201 -16.90 -0.94 -3.01
CA ASP A 201 -17.35 -0.47 -4.32
C ASP A 201 -16.51 -1.13 -5.42
N PRO A 202 -17.12 -1.87 -6.36
CA PRO A 202 -16.36 -2.66 -7.33
C PRO A 202 -15.57 -1.77 -8.28
N SER A 203 -14.44 -2.25 -8.72
CA SER A 203 -13.67 -1.61 -9.79
C SER A 203 -14.10 -2.18 -11.14
N PRO A 204 -14.44 -1.35 -12.14
CA PRO A 204 -14.73 -1.85 -13.47
C PRO A 204 -13.45 -2.45 -14.08
N VAL A 205 -13.44 -3.76 -14.27
CA VAL A 205 -12.32 -4.51 -14.87
C VAL A 205 -12.58 -4.86 -16.33
N ASN A 206 -13.85 -5.07 -16.71
CA ASN A 206 -14.25 -5.28 -18.09
C ASN A 206 -14.31 -3.93 -18.84
N GLY A 207 -13.68 -3.85 -20.02
CA GLY A 207 -13.65 -2.65 -20.84
C GLY A 207 -14.91 -2.39 -21.67
N ALA A 208 -15.92 -3.30 -21.66
CA ALA A 208 -17.14 -3.17 -22.42
C ALA A 208 -17.99 -1.96 -21.98
N ALA A 209 -18.70 -1.36 -22.94
CA ALA A 209 -19.52 -0.18 -22.65
C ALA A 209 -20.83 -0.51 -21.90
N ASP A 210 -21.28 -1.74 -22.03
CA ASP A 210 -22.50 -2.32 -21.42
C ASP A 210 -22.22 -3.14 -20.15
N ARG A 211 -20.99 -3.05 -19.60
CA ARG A 211 -20.62 -3.76 -18.39
C ARG A 211 -21.50 -3.42 -17.21
N GLU A 212 -21.75 -4.40 -16.38
CA GLU A 212 -22.45 -4.30 -15.11
C GLU A 212 -21.64 -4.94 -13.97
N GLU A 213 -21.58 -4.29 -12.83
CA GLU A 213 -21.08 -4.84 -11.58
C GLU A 213 -22.31 -5.07 -10.66
N SER A 214 -22.97 -6.23 -10.80
CA SER A 214 -24.25 -6.56 -10.11
C SER A 214 -24.08 -6.79 -8.61
N ALA A 215 -22.86 -7.00 -8.12
CA ALA A 215 -22.52 -7.22 -6.73
C ALA A 215 -21.32 -6.35 -6.30
N PRO A 216 -21.19 -6.03 -4.99
CA PRO A 216 -19.99 -5.39 -4.49
C PRO A 216 -18.77 -6.34 -4.61
N ARG A 217 -17.57 -5.77 -4.66
CA ARG A 217 -16.34 -6.53 -4.46
C ARG A 217 -16.28 -6.99 -3.01
N PHE A 218 -16.08 -8.26 -2.79
CA PHE A 218 -15.86 -8.82 -1.46
C PHE A 218 -14.38 -9.00 -1.19
N GLU A 219 -13.94 -8.52 -0.04
CA GLU A 219 -12.59 -8.73 0.44
C GLU A 219 -12.60 -9.25 1.87
N GLY A 220 -11.60 -10.07 2.21
CA GLY A 220 -11.41 -10.57 3.56
C GLY A 220 -9.94 -10.74 3.88
N GLU A 221 -9.61 -10.66 5.17
CA GLU A 221 -8.26 -10.86 5.66
C GLU A 221 -8.29 -11.51 7.05
N VAL A 222 -7.39 -12.46 7.25
CA VAL A 222 -7.05 -12.99 8.57
C VAL A 222 -5.62 -12.57 8.88
N THR A 223 -5.43 -11.91 10.02
CA THR A 223 -4.10 -11.52 10.51
C THR A 223 -3.80 -12.18 11.84
N TYR A 224 -2.52 -12.52 12.03
CA TYR A 224 -1.95 -12.90 13.32
C TYR A 224 -0.84 -11.94 13.69
N SER A 225 -0.84 -11.43 14.92
CA SER A 225 0.27 -10.63 15.46
C SER A 225 0.59 -11.07 16.87
N GLY A 226 1.85 -11.42 17.12
CA GLY A 226 2.34 -11.88 18.41
C GLY A 226 3.75 -11.41 18.72
N THR A 227 4.06 -11.37 20.03
CA THR A 227 5.41 -11.08 20.52
C THR A 227 5.84 -12.22 21.43
N PHE A 228 7.01 -12.78 21.18
CA PHE A 228 7.60 -13.91 21.88
C PHE A 228 9.00 -13.52 22.35
N ASP A 229 9.17 -13.26 23.63
CA ASP A 229 10.43 -12.74 24.19
C ASP A 229 10.95 -11.53 23.37
N ASN A 230 12.00 -11.73 22.58
CA ASN A 230 12.64 -10.70 21.76
C ASN A 230 12.21 -10.72 20.28
N ALA A 231 11.26 -11.58 19.92
CA ALA A 231 10.80 -11.74 18.56
C ALA A 231 9.36 -11.21 18.39
N SER A 232 9.07 -10.55 17.31
CA SER A 232 7.72 -10.20 16.86
C SER A 232 7.39 -10.95 15.59
N VAL A 233 6.13 -11.37 15.44
CA VAL A 233 5.64 -12.07 14.25
C VAL A 233 4.34 -11.41 13.83
N THR A 234 4.22 -11.08 12.54
CA THR A 234 2.96 -10.72 11.90
C THR A 234 2.79 -11.58 10.66
N ALA A 235 1.67 -12.27 10.54
CA ALA A 235 1.31 -13.09 9.39
C ALA A 235 -0.10 -12.77 8.94
N TRP A 236 -0.38 -12.88 7.64
CA TRP A 236 -1.70 -12.62 7.08
C TRP A 236 -1.99 -13.46 5.85
N VAL A 237 -3.27 -13.67 5.61
CA VAL A 237 -3.83 -14.19 4.36
C VAL A 237 -5.07 -13.37 4.06
N GLY A 238 -5.15 -12.84 2.84
CA GLY A 238 -6.27 -12.05 2.34
C GLY A 238 -6.85 -12.65 1.08
N PHE A 239 -8.07 -12.27 0.72
CA PHE A 239 -8.73 -12.65 -0.53
C PHE A 239 -9.62 -11.55 -1.05
N LEU A 240 -9.86 -11.62 -2.36
CA LEU A 240 -10.68 -10.71 -3.13
C LEU A 240 -11.53 -11.53 -4.09
N SER A 241 -12.78 -11.07 -4.33
CA SER A 241 -13.64 -11.59 -5.38
C SER A 241 -14.59 -10.49 -5.87
N GLN A 242 -14.67 -10.31 -7.19
CA GLN A 242 -15.68 -9.49 -7.87
C GLN A 242 -15.95 -10.05 -9.27
N SER A 243 -17.07 -9.63 -9.88
CA SER A 243 -17.40 -9.88 -11.29
C SER A 243 -17.75 -8.58 -11.99
N SER A 244 -17.40 -8.48 -13.27
CA SER A 244 -17.81 -7.41 -14.17
C SER A 244 -18.40 -8.05 -15.43
N GLU A 245 -19.74 -8.05 -15.51
CA GLU A 245 -20.54 -8.75 -16.51
C GLU A 245 -20.72 -7.89 -17.76
N ALA A 246 -20.70 -8.48 -18.96
CA ALA A 246 -21.04 -7.79 -20.22
C ALA A 246 -21.59 -8.76 -21.26
N GLU A 247 -22.31 -8.25 -22.27
CA GLU A 247 -22.92 -9.08 -23.32
C GLU A 247 -21.88 -9.93 -24.11
N MET A 248 -20.67 -9.43 -24.27
CA MET A 248 -19.61 -10.12 -24.99
C MET A 248 -18.81 -11.12 -24.15
N GLY A 249 -18.84 -11.02 -22.85
CA GLY A 249 -18.15 -11.89 -21.90
C GLY A 249 -17.97 -11.22 -20.54
N ASP A 250 -17.97 -12.03 -19.51
CA ASP A 250 -17.77 -11.60 -18.14
C ASP A 250 -16.27 -11.65 -17.80
N VAL A 251 -15.84 -10.85 -16.82
CA VAL A 251 -14.50 -10.91 -16.24
C VAL A 251 -14.63 -11.07 -14.73
N ASP A 252 -14.22 -12.22 -14.23
CA ASP A 252 -14.22 -12.56 -12.82
C ASP A 252 -12.83 -12.29 -12.21
N SER A 253 -12.75 -11.43 -11.22
CA SER A 253 -11.50 -11.15 -10.52
C SER A 253 -11.48 -11.90 -9.20
N THR A 254 -10.51 -12.79 -9.04
CA THR A 254 -10.27 -13.50 -7.78
C THR A 254 -8.81 -13.40 -7.39
N GLY A 255 -8.53 -13.30 -6.09
CA GLY A 255 -7.16 -13.21 -5.62
C GLY A 255 -6.96 -13.67 -4.20
N THR A 256 -5.75 -14.16 -3.94
CA THR A 256 -5.25 -14.50 -2.60
C THR A 256 -3.96 -13.74 -2.35
N SER A 257 -3.87 -13.03 -1.23
CA SER A 257 -2.65 -12.37 -0.75
C SER A 257 -2.18 -13.01 0.54
N TYR A 258 -0.87 -13.02 0.78
CA TYR A 258 -0.28 -13.63 1.96
C TYR A 258 1.03 -12.99 2.34
N GLY A 259 1.45 -13.17 3.59
CA GLY A 259 2.76 -12.71 4.02
C GLY A 259 3.10 -13.01 5.46
N LEU A 260 4.39 -12.82 5.73
CA LEU A 260 5.02 -13.02 7.03
C LEU A 260 6.08 -11.94 7.27
N LYS A 261 5.99 -11.28 8.41
CA LYS A 261 7.04 -10.37 8.91
C LYS A 261 7.51 -10.83 10.27
N VAL A 262 8.82 -10.99 10.42
CA VAL A 262 9.47 -11.42 11.67
C VAL A 262 10.50 -10.38 12.08
N GLY A 263 10.38 -9.88 13.31
CA GLY A 263 11.36 -8.99 13.92
C GLY A 263 12.12 -9.70 15.05
N PHE A 264 13.43 -9.53 15.10
CA PHE A 264 14.27 -10.02 16.17
C PHE A 264 15.39 -9.02 16.49
N GLY A 265 15.34 -8.41 17.66
CA GLY A 265 16.26 -7.32 18.00
C GLY A 265 16.15 -6.17 16.99
N GLY A 266 17.25 -5.86 16.30
CA GLY A 266 17.28 -4.84 15.22
C GLY A 266 16.94 -5.38 13.83
N LEU A 267 16.91 -6.71 13.64
CA LEU A 267 16.62 -7.35 12.36
C LEU A 267 15.12 -7.45 12.11
N SER A 268 14.67 -7.15 10.90
CA SER A 268 13.34 -7.45 10.39
C SER A 268 13.44 -8.17 9.06
N LEU A 269 12.70 -9.25 8.91
CA LEU A 269 12.55 -10.01 7.67
C LEU A 269 11.08 -9.97 7.26
N HIS A 270 10.82 -9.66 6.01
CA HIS A 270 9.48 -9.62 5.43
C HIS A 270 9.47 -10.40 4.11
N ALA A 271 8.48 -11.26 3.98
CA ALA A 271 8.14 -11.95 2.75
C ALA A 271 6.64 -11.90 2.55
N SER A 272 6.18 -11.44 1.41
CA SER A 272 4.76 -11.45 1.06
C SER A 272 4.56 -11.62 -0.43
N GLY A 273 3.35 -11.99 -0.82
CA GLY A 273 2.99 -12.17 -2.22
C GLY A 273 1.49 -12.21 -2.42
N TYR A 274 1.11 -12.39 -3.67
CA TYR A 274 -0.26 -12.63 -4.09
C TYR A 274 -0.29 -13.52 -5.34
N THR A 275 -1.43 -14.11 -5.58
CA THR A 275 -1.77 -14.80 -6.83
C THR A 275 -3.26 -14.59 -7.10
N GLY A 276 -3.66 -14.57 -8.36
CA GLY A 276 -5.07 -14.44 -8.74
C GLY A 276 -5.28 -14.32 -10.22
N GLU A 277 -6.54 -14.35 -10.62
CA GLU A 277 -7.03 -14.24 -11.98
C GLU A 277 -7.81 -12.93 -12.15
N GLY A 278 -7.69 -12.29 -13.31
CA GLY A 278 -8.44 -11.06 -13.61
C GLY A 278 -8.12 -9.85 -12.71
N ILE A 279 -6.94 -9.83 -12.09
CA ILE A 279 -6.53 -8.74 -11.18
C ILE A 279 -5.34 -7.92 -11.67
N GLY A 280 -4.61 -8.39 -12.69
CA GLY A 280 -3.46 -7.70 -13.25
C GLY A 280 -2.32 -7.47 -12.24
N ILE A 281 -1.42 -6.54 -12.56
CA ILE A 281 -0.24 -6.20 -11.73
C ILE A 281 -0.47 -5.00 -10.80
N LEU A 282 -1.44 -4.13 -11.10
CA LEU A 282 -1.72 -2.91 -10.32
C LEU A 282 -3.07 -2.94 -9.62
N LEU A 283 -3.99 -3.78 -10.06
CA LEU A 283 -5.40 -3.91 -9.68
C LEU A 283 -6.28 -2.71 -10.10
N GLY A 284 -7.13 -2.94 -11.10
CA GLY A 284 -8.28 -2.09 -11.38
C GLY A 284 -8.01 -0.77 -12.13
N PRO A 285 -8.49 0.37 -11.61
CA PRO A 285 -8.61 1.60 -12.40
C PRO A 285 -7.28 2.16 -12.94
N THR A 286 -6.16 1.89 -12.28
CA THR A 286 -4.85 2.37 -12.71
C THR A 286 -4.40 1.66 -13.98
N GLU A 287 -4.61 0.37 -14.10
CA GLU A 287 -4.28 -0.38 -15.31
C GLU A 287 -5.14 0.08 -16.49
N ALA A 288 -6.42 0.28 -16.25
CA ALA A 288 -7.32 0.84 -17.27
C ALA A 288 -6.89 2.24 -17.73
N ALA A 289 -6.50 3.11 -16.80
CA ALA A 289 -6.01 4.46 -17.09
C ALA A 289 -4.68 4.47 -17.87
N LEU A 290 -3.82 3.48 -17.65
CA LEU A 290 -2.56 3.27 -18.36
C LEU A 290 -2.75 2.51 -19.69
N GLY A 291 -3.96 2.05 -20.00
CA GLY A 291 -4.24 1.26 -21.19
C GLY A 291 -3.75 -0.20 -21.13
N LEU A 292 -3.43 -0.70 -19.93
CA LEU A 292 -2.91 -2.04 -19.71
C LEU A 292 -4.00 -3.08 -19.44
N ALA A 293 -5.16 -2.69 -18.91
CA ALA A 293 -6.20 -3.60 -18.44
C ALA A 293 -6.55 -4.74 -19.42
N PRO A 294 -6.76 -4.49 -20.74
CA PRO A 294 -7.10 -5.59 -21.66
C PRO A 294 -6.00 -6.62 -21.89
N VAL A 295 -4.75 -6.31 -21.50
CA VAL A 295 -3.59 -7.20 -21.72
C VAL A 295 -2.99 -7.72 -20.41
N THR A 296 -3.49 -7.25 -19.27
CA THR A 296 -3.00 -7.65 -17.95
C THR A 296 -4.05 -8.36 -17.12
N MET A 297 -5.32 -8.19 -17.43
CA MET A 297 -6.41 -8.73 -16.62
C MET A 297 -7.20 -9.82 -17.35
N TYR A 298 -7.38 -9.72 -18.68
CA TYR A 298 -8.11 -10.69 -19.47
C TYR A 298 -7.70 -10.61 -20.94
N ASP A 299 -7.84 -11.71 -21.67
CA ASP A 299 -7.70 -11.74 -23.14
C ASP A 299 -8.89 -10.99 -23.78
N PRO A 300 -8.65 -9.88 -24.49
CA PRO A 300 -9.72 -9.07 -25.06
C PRO A 300 -10.50 -9.76 -26.19
N THR A 301 -10.07 -10.93 -26.64
CA THR A 301 -10.73 -11.72 -27.71
C THR A 301 -11.66 -12.78 -27.11
N THR A 302 -11.22 -13.42 -26.06
CA THR A 302 -11.92 -14.55 -25.44
C THR A 302 -12.62 -14.21 -24.14
N TYR A 303 -12.26 -13.08 -23.53
CA TYR A 303 -12.66 -12.65 -22.18
C TYR A 303 -12.24 -13.60 -21.06
N ASN A 304 -11.31 -14.53 -21.37
CA ASN A 304 -10.71 -15.36 -20.33
C ASN A 304 -9.80 -14.50 -19.46
N GLU A 305 -9.91 -14.66 -18.16
CA GLU A 305 -9.05 -14.01 -17.19
C GLU A 305 -7.59 -14.47 -17.36
N LEU A 306 -6.66 -13.58 -17.08
CA LEU A 306 -5.24 -13.85 -17.07
C LEU A 306 -4.77 -14.06 -15.62
N ASP A 307 -3.95 -15.07 -15.44
CA ASP A 307 -3.28 -15.34 -14.18
C ASP A 307 -2.20 -14.29 -13.90
N SER A 308 -2.16 -13.80 -12.68
CA SER A 308 -1.11 -12.90 -12.22
C SER A 308 -0.62 -13.28 -10.84
N GLU A 309 0.67 -13.12 -10.62
CA GLU A 309 1.28 -13.32 -9.33
C GLU A 309 2.38 -12.30 -9.06
N GLY A 310 2.76 -12.16 -7.80
CA GLY A 310 3.89 -11.34 -7.41
C GLY A 310 4.29 -11.58 -5.97
N TYR A 311 5.53 -11.24 -5.68
CA TYR A 311 6.07 -11.37 -4.33
C TYR A 311 7.14 -10.33 -4.03
N ILE A 312 7.33 -10.04 -2.74
CA ILE A 312 8.48 -9.27 -2.23
C ILE A 312 9.21 -10.05 -1.16
N LEU A 313 10.52 -9.86 -1.13
CA LEU A 313 11.43 -10.33 -0.09
C LEU A 313 12.25 -9.16 0.43
N GLN A 314 12.19 -8.93 1.73
CA GLN A 314 12.88 -7.79 2.33
C GLN A 314 13.61 -8.18 3.60
N ALA A 315 14.75 -7.52 3.82
CA ALA A 315 15.47 -7.56 5.07
C ALA A 315 15.85 -6.15 5.50
N SER A 316 15.62 -5.81 6.75
CA SER A 316 16.09 -4.54 7.31
C SER A 316 16.81 -4.75 8.63
N TYR A 317 17.74 -3.84 8.92
CA TYR A 317 18.46 -3.82 10.19
C TYR A 317 18.51 -2.41 10.76
N LYS A 318 17.97 -2.27 11.97
CA LYS A 318 17.99 -1.01 12.72
C LYS A 318 19.15 -1.00 13.69
N LEU A 319 19.99 0.01 13.57
CA LEU A 319 21.12 0.29 14.46
C LEU A 319 21.03 1.74 14.96
N ASP A 320 20.60 1.93 16.19
CA ASP A 320 20.33 3.25 16.78
C ASP A 320 19.39 4.08 15.90
N ALA A 321 19.86 5.21 15.38
CA ALA A 321 19.12 6.10 14.49
C ALA A 321 19.13 5.65 13.00
N ASN A 322 19.88 4.61 12.68
CA ASN A 322 20.06 4.15 11.30
C ASN A 322 19.18 2.91 11.05
N ARG A 323 18.57 2.83 9.86
CA ARG A 323 17.91 1.64 9.36
C ARG A 323 18.36 1.40 7.92
N PHE A 324 18.89 0.21 7.68
CA PHE A 324 19.32 -0.26 6.36
C PHE A 324 18.31 -1.27 5.86
N VAL A 325 17.95 -1.19 4.59
CA VAL A 325 16.94 -2.06 3.97
C VAL A 325 17.47 -2.59 2.64
N LEU A 326 17.19 -3.87 2.39
CA LEU A 326 17.29 -4.50 1.08
C LEU A 326 15.91 -5.05 0.73
N SER A 327 15.48 -4.83 -0.49
CA SER A 327 14.19 -5.28 -1.02
C SER A 327 14.38 -5.85 -2.43
N TYR A 328 13.66 -6.91 -2.72
CA TYR A 328 13.47 -7.48 -4.05
C TYR A 328 11.99 -7.77 -4.23
N GLY A 329 11.46 -7.46 -5.39
CA GLY A 329 10.08 -7.75 -5.74
C GLY A 329 9.93 -8.07 -7.22
N GLU A 330 8.93 -8.89 -7.55
CA GLU A 330 8.64 -9.37 -8.89
C GLU A 330 7.14 -9.59 -9.07
N ASN A 331 6.62 -9.21 -10.22
CA ASN A 331 5.27 -9.52 -10.68
C ASN A 331 5.31 -10.10 -12.07
N GLU A 332 4.46 -11.09 -12.31
CA GLU A 332 4.29 -11.75 -13.62
C GLU A 332 2.82 -11.87 -13.99
N ILE A 333 2.54 -11.88 -15.30
CA ILE A 333 1.25 -12.25 -15.86
C ILE A 333 1.50 -13.44 -16.80
N GLU A 334 0.87 -14.58 -16.47
CA GLU A 334 0.90 -15.76 -17.29
C GLU A 334 -0.09 -15.66 -18.45
N ASP A 335 0.16 -16.43 -19.53
CA ASP A 335 -0.71 -16.56 -20.72
C ASP A 335 -0.94 -15.30 -21.58
N SER A 336 -0.39 -14.14 -21.21
CA SER A 336 -0.20 -13.04 -22.16
C SER A 336 1.14 -13.22 -22.90
N ASP A 337 1.46 -12.35 -23.87
CA ASP A 337 2.83 -12.30 -24.42
C ASP A 337 3.81 -11.79 -23.32
N TYR A 338 3.73 -12.41 -22.14
CA TYR A 338 4.49 -12.22 -20.92
C TYR A 338 4.69 -10.74 -20.54
N ILE A 339 4.14 -10.32 -19.42
CA ILE A 339 4.48 -9.04 -18.78
C ILE A 339 5.10 -9.35 -17.43
N GLY A 340 6.36 -8.98 -17.27
CA GLY A 340 7.10 -9.07 -16.01
C GLY A 340 7.59 -7.71 -15.58
N HIS A 341 7.56 -7.45 -14.29
CA HIS A 341 8.14 -6.28 -13.66
C HIS A 341 8.90 -6.68 -12.41
N GLU A 342 10.22 -6.49 -12.46
CA GLU A 342 11.15 -6.81 -11.38
C GLU A 342 11.73 -5.52 -10.81
N GLY A 343 11.96 -5.48 -9.48
CA GLY A 343 12.58 -4.34 -8.81
C GLY A 343 13.45 -4.72 -7.63
N MET A 344 14.60 -4.06 -7.51
CA MET A 344 15.45 -4.14 -6.32
C MET A 344 15.64 -2.77 -5.71
N GLN A 345 15.71 -2.70 -4.37
CA GLN A 345 16.05 -1.47 -3.65
C GLN A 345 17.06 -1.76 -2.54
N ALA A 346 17.99 -0.81 -2.38
CA ALA A 346 18.86 -0.71 -1.21
C ALA A 346 18.71 0.68 -0.60
N ALA A 347 18.20 0.76 0.63
CA ALA A 347 17.89 2.02 1.28
C ALA A 347 18.58 2.19 2.63
N TRP A 348 18.96 3.41 2.94
CA TRP A 348 19.41 3.86 4.26
C TRP A 348 18.52 5.00 4.74
N PHE A 349 17.92 4.82 5.91
CA PHE A 349 17.13 5.84 6.60
C PHE A 349 17.86 6.27 7.87
N TYR A 350 18.04 7.57 8.06
CA TYR A 350 18.60 8.16 9.26
C TYR A 350 17.56 9.01 9.99
N GLY A 351 17.08 8.52 11.12
CA GLY A 351 16.18 9.25 12.02
C GLY A 351 16.92 10.35 12.77
N TYR A 352 16.87 11.58 12.26
CA TYR A 352 17.50 12.72 12.92
C TYR A 352 16.82 13.05 14.26
N ASN A 353 15.49 12.96 14.29
CA ASN A 353 14.65 13.06 15.49
C ASN A 353 13.32 12.33 15.25
N SER A 354 12.34 12.50 16.14
CA SER A 354 11.01 11.89 16.02
C SER A 354 10.23 12.34 14.78
N ASN A 355 10.55 13.49 14.21
CA ASN A 355 9.78 14.11 13.13
C ASN A 355 10.52 14.11 11.78
N VAL A 356 11.86 14.01 11.79
CA VAL A 356 12.68 14.17 10.58
C VAL A 356 13.50 12.91 10.33
N THR A 357 13.34 12.37 9.14
CA THR A 357 14.14 11.24 8.62
C THR A 357 14.80 11.65 7.31
N PHE A 358 16.11 11.43 7.18
CA PHE A 358 16.81 11.50 5.90
C PHE A 358 16.88 10.13 5.28
N ALA A 359 16.83 10.06 3.94
CA ALA A 359 16.89 8.82 3.20
C ALA A 359 17.84 8.92 2.01
N VAL A 360 18.55 7.81 1.77
CA VAL A 360 19.29 7.55 0.54
C VAL A 360 18.86 6.18 0.04
N GLU A 361 18.50 6.10 -1.22
CA GLU A 361 18.01 4.86 -1.83
C GLU A 361 18.60 4.70 -3.22
N TYR A 362 19.01 3.48 -3.55
CA TYR A 362 19.31 3.04 -4.89
C TYR A 362 18.31 1.96 -5.28
N SER A 363 17.70 2.11 -6.44
CA SER A 363 16.73 1.15 -6.97
C SER A 363 17.03 0.81 -8.42
N THR A 364 16.66 -0.42 -8.80
CA THR A 364 16.62 -0.88 -10.19
C THR A 364 15.22 -1.37 -10.49
N SER A 365 14.77 -1.19 -11.73
CA SER A 365 13.48 -1.66 -12.23
C SER A 365 13.70 -2.23 -13.63
N GLU A 366 13.25 -3.46 -13.84
CA GLU A 366 13.22 -4.11 -15.14
C GLU A 366 11.76 -4.37 -15.52
N PHE A 367 11.32 -3.85 -16.65
CA PHE A 367 9.98 -4.07 -17.19
C PHE A 367 10.11 -4.78 -18.53
N SER A 368 9.50 -5.95 -18.68
CA SER A 368 9.63 -6.80 -19.86
C SER A 368 8.26 -7.25 -20.38
N GLY A 369 8.19 -7.60 -21.65
CA GLY A 369 7.02 -8.18 -22.29
C GLY A 369 6.53 -7.44 -23.53
N ILE A 370 5.22 -7.49 -23.77
CA ILE A 370 4.57 -6.90 -24.95
C ILE A 370 4.86 -5.39 -25.13
N LEU A 371 5.19 -4.70 -24.03
CA LEU A 371 5.51 -3.27 -24.03
C LEU A 371 7.01 -2.99 -24.29
N GLY A 372 7.83 -4.02 -24.49
CA GLY A 372 9.27 -3.95 -24.70
C GLY A 372 10.06 -4.47 -23.51
N GLN A 373 11.34 -4.13 -23.48
CA GLN A 373 12.25 -4.39 -22.35
C GLN A 373 12.87 -3.07 -21.93
N GLU A 374 12.62 -2.66 -20.71
CA GLU A 374 13.14 -1.43 -20.13
C GLU A 374 13.93 -1.73 -18.88
N GLU A 375 15.07 -1.08 -18.74
CA GLU A 375 15.83 -1.05 -17.48
C GLU A 375 15.90 0.40 -16.98
N ALA A 376 15.62 0.61 -15.69
CA ALA A 376 15.80 1.90 -15.04
C ALA A 376 16.60 1.74 -13.75
N GLN A 377 17.53 2.66 -13.52
CA GLN A 377 18.36 2.72 -12.32
C GLN A 377 18.25 4.10 -11.70
N THR A 378 17.87 4.16 -10.43
CA THR A 378 17.65 5.43 -9.74
C THR A 378 18.46 5.55 -8.47
N LEU A 379 19.13 6.68 -8.29
CA LEU A 379 19.66 7.13 -7.00
C LEU A 379 18.78 8.27 -6.49
N ALA A 380 18.24 8.11 -5.29
CA ALA A 380 17.40 9.11 -4.62
C ALA A 380 17.98 9.53 -3.29
N VAL A 381 17.99 10.84 -3.01
CA VAL A 381 18.42 11.42 -1.73
C VAL A 381 17.35 12.40 -1.28
N GLY A 382 16.82 12.23 -0.08
CA GLY A 382 15.71 13.07 0.36
C GLY A 382 15.49 13.12 1.87
N ALA A 383 14.40 13.76 2.22
CA ALA A 383 13.96 13.90 3.61
C ALA A 383 12.45 13.71 3.73
N ILE A 384 12.05 13.16 4.86
CA ILE A 384 10.66 12.97 5.28
C ILE A 384 10.47 13.74 6.58
N VAL A 385 9.41 14.57 6.64
CA VAL A 385 9.04 15.34 7.83
C VAL A 385 7.61 14.97 8.21
N ASN A 386 7.42 14.45 9.41
CA ASN A 386 6.13 14.01 9.95
C ASN A 386 5.69 14.88 11.14
N PHE A 387 4.39 15.13 11.25
CA PHE A 387 3.76 15.90 12.33
C PHE A 387 2.58 15.13 12.92
#